data_f8da1d50b6779de24709c6c6002dfe1c
#
_entry.id   f8da1d50b6779de24709c6c6002dfe1c
#
_cell.length_a   1.000
_cell.length_b   1.000
_cell.length_c   1.000
_cell.angle_alpha   90.00
_cell.angle_beta   90.00
_cell.angle_gamma   90.00
#
_symmetry.space_group_name_H-M   'P 1'
#
loop_
_entity.id
_entity.type
_entity.pdbx_description
1 polymer ?
#
loop_
_entity_poly.entity_id
_entity_poly.type
_entity_poly.pdbx_seq_one_letter_code
_entity_poly.pdbx_strand_id
1 'polypeptide(L)'
;GYYVAVVTFHPERIPRMLLPAFLGSVSATPLSAMGEALALFLLYELLREAGLRLPDAIGHTLSVVGGIVIGDAIVTAGLVGLPMIIIIALTAVSAFAVPSLYAPVTILRFLFIFIGGILGLYGMVLGFLVLVVNLCSLHTLGTPLTAPIAPWQPRTLRDLFWRSGWQ
;
A
#
# COMPACT_ATOMS: atom_id res chain seq x y z
N GLY A 1 5.08 -0.48 3.17
CA GLY A 1 6.51 -0.10 3.20
C GLY A 1 6.80 0.97 4.25
N TYR A 2 6.14 2.14 4.16
CA TYR A 2 6.40 3.26 5.09
C TYR A 2 6.26 2.87 6.57
N TYR A 3 5.17 2.19 6.94
CA TYR A 3 4.97 1.71 8.32
C TYR A 3 6.12 0.79 8.78
N VAL A 4 6.51 -0.16 7.93
CA VAL A 4 7.61 -1.10 8.20
C VAL A 4 8.92 -0.32 8.45
N ALA A 5 9.23 0.66 7.60
CA ALA A 5 10.42 1.48 7.71
C ALA A 5 10.44 2.33 9.01
N VAL A 6 9.28 2.92 9.36
CA VAL A 6 9.17 3.75 10.57
C VAL A 6 9.28 2.90 11.83
N VAL A 7 8.55 1.81 11.92
CA VAL A 7 8.56 0.96 13.13
C VAL A 7 9.90 0.26 13.34
N THR A 8 10.58 -0.14 12.26
CA THR A 8 11.85 -0.87 12.36
C THR A 8 13.04 0.04 12.62
N PHE A 9 13.12 1.22 11.95
CA PHE A 9 14.31 2.04 11.96
C PHE A 9 14.13 3.42 12.62
N HIS A 10 12.90 3.93 12.67
CA HIS A 10 12.61 5.31 13.10
C HIS A 10 11.41 5.40 14.04
N PRO A 11 11.39 4.66 15.17
CA PRO A 11 10.26 4.71 16.12
C PRO A 11 10.03 6.10 16.71
N GLU A 12 11.03 6.97 16.72
CA GLU A 12 10.96 8.36 17.15
C GLU A 12 10.00 9.23 16.31
N ARG A 13 9.67 8.79 15.11
CA ARG A 13 8.71 9.46 14.21
C ARG A 13 7.26 9.19 14.57
N ILE A 14 7.00 8.22 15.43
CA ILE A 14 5.65 7.88 15.88
C ILE A 14 5.23 8.89 16.97
N PRO A 15 4.03 9.49 16.89
CA PRO A 15 3.53 10.36 17.93
C PRO A 15 3.60 9.68 19.32
N ARG A 16 4.08 10.40 20.34
CA ARG A 16 4.30 9.84 21.67
C ARG A 16 3.08 9.16 22.28
N MET A 17 1.87 9.62 21.96
CA MET A 17 0.63 9.01 22.41
C MET A 17 0.37 7.61 21.82
N LEU A 18 0.82 7.37 20.59
CA LEU A 18 0.64 6.11 19.88
C LEU A 18 1.82 5.15 20.05
N LEU A 19 2.98 5.67 20.47
CA LEU A 19 4.22 4.90 20.59
C LEU A 19 4.06 3.62 21.44
N PRO A 20 3.44 3.67 22.65
CA PRO A 20 3.26 2.47 23.46
C PRO A 20 2.39 1.40 22.78
N ALA A 21 1.32 1.83 22.08
CA ALA A 21 0.43 0.91 21.37
C ALA A 21 1.13 0.24 20.18
N PHE A 22 1.95 0.99 19.45
CA PHE A 22 2.68 0.47 18.28
C PHE A 22 3.83 -0.45 18.70
N LEU A 23 4.69 -0.01 19.62
CA LEU A 23 5.81 -0.82 20.08
C LEU A 23 5.36 -2.01 20.92
N GLY A 24 4.32 -1.84 21.74
CA GLY A 24 3.73 -2.93 22.49
C GLY A 24 3.15 -4.03 21.59
N SER A 25 2.49 -3.67 20.50
CA SER A 25 1.98 -4.64 19.55
C SER A 25 3.10 -5.38 18.81
N VAL A 26 4.15 -4.68 18.38
CA VAL A 26 5.29 -5.29 17.66
C VAL A 26 6.13 -6.18 18.57
N SER A 27 6.33 -5.80 19.84
CA SER A 27 7.07 -6.64 20.79
C SER A 27 6.32 -7.89 21.24
N ALA A 28 5.00 -7.89 21.08
CA ALA A 28 4.15 -9.03 21.43
C ALA A 28 4.02 -10.08 20.32
N THR A 29 4.49 -9.76 19.10
CA THR A 29 4.38 -10.65 17.94
C THR A 29 5.71 -11.38 17.65
N PRO A 30 5.67 -12.64 17.18
CA PRO A 30 6.87 -13.40 16.87
C PRO A 30 7.55 -12.98 15.57
N LEU A 31 6.84 -12.23 14.71
CA LEU A 31 7.32 -11.80 13.39
C LEU A 31 7.88 -10.37 13.46
N SER A 32 8.90 -10.11 12.64
CA SER A 32 9.33 -8.73 12.40
C SER A 32 8.24 -7.94 11.68
N ALA A 33 8.21 -6.62 11.81
CA ALA A 33 7.23 -5.76 11.11
C ALA A 33 7.20 -5.98 9.59
N MET A 34 8.36 -6.30 8.98
CA MET A 34 8.46 -6.68 7.59
C MET A 34 7.80 -8.04 7.32
N GLY A 35 8.05 -9.03 8.20
CA GLY A 35 7.45 -10.36 8.10
C GLY A 35 5.93 -10.32 8.24
N GLU A 36 5.41 -9.55 9.21
CA GLU A 36 3.98 -9.32 9.37
C GLU A 36 3.34 -8.72 8.11
N ALA A 37 3.97 -7.68 7.56
CA ALA A 37 3.48 -7.02 6.36
C ALA A 37 3.44 -7.98 5.16
N LEU A 38 4.50 -8.76 4.95
CA LEU A 38 4.56 -9.73 3.85
C LEU A 38 3.53 -10.84 4.02
N ALA A 39 3.42 -11.42 5.21
CA ALA A 39 2.47 -12.49 5.50
C ALA A 39 1.02 -12.05 5.26
N LEU A 40 0.65 -10.88 5.79
CA LEU A 40 -0.70 -10.36 5.63
C LEU A 40 -1.02 -9.94 4.18
N PHE A 41 -0.06 -9.33 3.47
CA PHE A 41 -0.30 -9.00 2.06
C PHE A 41 -0.36 -10.24 1.18
N LEU A 42 0.43 -11.26 1.46
CA LEU A 42 0.33 -12.54 0.77
C LEU A 42 -1.03 -13.19 1.01
N LEU A 43 -1.47 -13.23 2.27
CA LEU A 43 -2.78 -13.74 2.62
C LEU A 43 -3.92 -12.97 1.94
N TYR A 44 -3.85 -11.64 1.97
CA TYR A 44 -4.81 -10.79 1.27
C TYR A 44 -4.86 -11.09 -0.24
N GLU A 45 -3.70 -11.24 -0.89
CA GLU A 45 -3.63 -11.54 -2.32
C GLU A 45 -4.19 -12.94 -2.64
N LEU A 46 -3.93 -13.94 -1.78
CA LEU A 46 -4.51 -15.28 -1.91
C LEU A 46 -6.04 -15.26 -1.77
N LEU A 47 -6.57 -14.57 -0.77
CA LEU A 47 -8.02 -14.44 -0.58
C LEU A 47 -8.69 -13.72 -1.76
N ARG A 48 -8.06 -12.68 -2.26
CA ARG A 48 -8.54 -11.95 -3.42
C ARG A 48 -8.53 -12.82 -4.68
N GLU A 49 -7.44 -13.53 -4.95
CA GLU A 49 -7.32 -14.41 -6.11
C GLU A 49 -8.35 -15.54 -6.03
N ALA A 50 -8.55 -16.11 -4.84
CA ALA A 50 -9.58 -17.12 -4.60
C ALA A 50 -10.99 -16.54 -4.88
N GLY A 51 -11.26 -15.32 -4.40
CA GLY A 51 -12.53 -14.64 -4.63
C GLY A 51 -12.83 -14.37 -6.11
N LEU A 52 -11.81 -14.08 -6.91
CA LEU A 52 -11.97 -13.85 -8.37
C LEU A 52 -12.24 -15.13 -9.17
N ARG A 53 -11.80 -16.29 -8.67
CA ARG A 53 -11.96 -17.58 -9.33
C ARG A 53 -13.26 -18.31 -8.98
N LEU A 54 -13.95 -17.87 -7.95
CA LEU A 54 -15.21 -18.47 -7.50
C LEU A 54 -16.41 -17.77 -8.16
N PRO A 55 -17.56 -18.46 -8.32
CA PRO A 55 -18.80 -17.83 -8.72
C PRO A 55 -19.17 -16.68 -7.78
N ASP A 56 -19.73 -15.60 -8.33
CA ASP A 56 -19.95 -14.33 -7.62
C ASP A 56 -20.61 -14.47 -6.25
N ALA A 57 -21.64 -15.32 -6.13
CA ALA A 57 -22.36 -15.53 -4.88
C ALA A 57 -21.49 -16.17 -3.78
N ILE A 58 -20.62 -17.11 -4.15
CA ILE A 58 -19.74 -17.83 -3.21
C ILE A 58 -18.48 -17.02 -2.95
N GLY A 59 -17.92 -16.37 -3.99
CA GLY A 59 -16.70 -15.58 -3.90
C GLY A 59 -16.85 -14.40 -2.95
N HIS A 60 -17.99 -13.69 -2.99
CA HIS A 60 -18.27 -12.59 -2.09
C HIS A 60 -18.38 -13.04 -0.64
N THR A 61 -19.14 -14.10 -0.39
CA THR A 61 -19.32 -14.65 0.97
C THR A 61 -17.99 -15.16 1.54
N LEU A 62 -17.20 -15.86 0.74
CA LEU A 62 -15.89 -16.38 1.18
C LEU A 62 -14.93 -15.23 1.49
N SER A 63 -14.93 -14.18 0.68
CA SER A 63 -14.05 -13.02 0.91
C SER A 63 -14.40 -12.29 2.21
N VAL A 64 -15.71 -12.10 2.50
CA VAL A 64 -16.16 -11.43 3.71
C VAL A 64 -15.92 -12.31 4.94
N VAL A 65 -16.38 -13.55 4.93
CA VAL A 65 -16.23 -14.49 6.06
C VAL A 65 -14.76 -14.81 6.28
N GLY A 66 -14.01 -15.12 5.22
CA GLY A 66 -12.57 -15.38 5.29
C GLY A 66 -11.80 -14.19 5.85
N GLY A 67 -12.10 -12.97 5.39
CA GLY A 67 -11.45 -11.76 5.89
C GLY A 67 -11.71 -11.50 7.38
N ILE A 68 -12.94 -11.67 7.85
CA ILE A 68 -13.30 -11.47 9.26
C ILE A 68 -12.71 -12.59 10.13
N VAL A 69 -12.97 -13.85 9.79
CA VAL A 69 -12.58 -15.02 10.61
C VAL A 69 -11.06 -15.13 10.68
N ILE A 70 -10.37 -15.02 9.54
CA ILE A 70 -8.91 -15.11 9.49
C ILE A 70 -8.27 -13.89 10.16
N GLY A 71 -8.82 -12.69 9.94
CA GLY A 71 -8.34 -11.46 10.56
C GLY A 71 -8.42 -11.54 12.10
N ASP A 72 -9.56 -11.96 12.64
CA ASP A 72 -9.76 -12.12 14.07
C ASP A 72 -8.86 -13.23 14.66
N ALA A 73 -8.77 -14.37 13.98
CA ALA A 73 -7.92 -15.48 14.42
C ALA A 73 -6.43 -15.11 14.48
N ILE A 74 -5.92 -14.36 13.49
CA ILE A 74 -4.51 -13.95 13.43
C ILE A 74 -4.18 -12.96 14.57
N VAL A 75 -5.11 -12.04 14.88
CA VAL A 75 -4.94 -11.10 16.00
C VAL A 75 -5.01 -11.81 17.33
N THR A 76 -6.00 -12.69 17.51
CA THR A 76 -6.20 -13.44 18.75
C THR A 76 -5.03 -14.38 19.03
N ALA A 77 -4.45 -14.96 17.98
CA ALA A 77 -3.24 -15.77 18.08
C ALA A 77 -1.96 -14.96 18.38
N GLY A 78 -2.03 -13.61 18.35
CA GLY A 78 -0.88 -12.76 18.57
C GLY A 78 0.20 -12.86 17.48
N LEU A 79 -0.16 -13.33 16.29
CA LEU A 79 0.78 -13.48 15.17
C LEU A 79 1.10 -12.15 14.50
N VAL A 80 0.19 -11.19 14.55
CA VAL A 80 0.30 -9.90 13.91
C VAL A 80 -0.25 -8.80 14.80
N GLY A 81 0.41 -7.66 14.81
CA GLY A 81 -0.01 -6.48 15.56
C GLY A 81 -1.23 -5.79 14.95
N LEU A 82 -2.13 -5.32 15.81
CA LEU A 82 -3.35 -4.60 15.41
C LEU A 82 -3.10 -3.40 14.46
N PRO A 83 -2.08 -2.56 14.68
CA PRO A 83 -1.79 -1.44 13.78
C PRO A 83 -1.47 -1.87 12.35
N MET A 84 -0.79 -3.00 12.18
CA MET A 84 -0.46 -3.55 10.86
C MET A 84 -1.73 -3.92 10.10
N ILE A 85 -2.70 -4.56 10.75
CA ILE A 85 -3.96 -4.96 10.14
C ILE A 85 -4.75 -3.73 9.66
N ILE A 86 -4.82 -2.68 10.47
CA ILE A 86 -5.50 -1.43 10.10
C ILE A 86 -4.88 -0.83 8.83
N ILE A 87 -3.55 -0.78 8.76
CA ILE A 87 -2.83 -0.23 7.60
C ILE A 87 -3.07 -1.09 6.35
N ILE A 88 -3.08 -2.41 6.50
CA ILE A 88 -3.33 -3.30 5.37
C ILE A 88 -4.78 -3.19 4.90
N ALA A 89 -5.74 -3.14 5.82
CA ALA A 89 -7.14 -2.95 5.49
C ALA A 89 -7.37 -1.64 4.72
N LEU A 90 -6.81 -0.51 5.18
CA LEU A 90 -6.87 0.77 4.46
C LEU A 90 -6.23 0.70 3.09
N THR A 91 -5.08 0.00 2.98
CA THR A 91 -4.39 -0.18 1.69
C THR A 91 -5.20 -1.05 0.73
N ALA A 92 -5.87 -2.08 1.24
CA ALA A 92 -6.74 -2.94 0.46
C ALA A 92 -7.96 -2.18 -0.07
N VAL A 93 -8.63 -1.41 0.79
CA VAL A 93 -9.77 -0.57 0.40
C VAL A 93 -9.36 0.46 -0.64
N SER A 94 -8.21 1.11 -0.47
CA SER A 94 -7.69 2.10 -1.43
C SER A 94 -7.42 1.50 -2.81
N ALA A 95 -7.13 0.20 -2.91
CA ALA A 95 -6.92 -0.47 -4.19
C ALA A 95 -8.17 -0.55 -5.05
N PHE A 96 -9.37 -0.48 -4.46
CA PHE A 96 -10.63 -0.45 -5.19
C PHE A 96 -10.87 0.88 -5.91
N ALA A 97 -10.20 1.96 -5.52
CA ALA A 97 -10.36 3.26 -6.13
C ALA A 97 -9.88 3.29 -7.59
N VAL A 98 -8.85 2.49 -7.94
CA VAL A 98 -8.30 2.43 -9.30
C VAL A 98 -8.01 0.97 -9.70
N PRO A 99 -9.04 0.21 -10.09
CA PRO A 99 -8.90 -1.21 -10.41
C PRO A 99 -7.93 -1.51 -11.55
N SER A 100 -7.83 -0.60 -12.53
CA SER A 100 -6.95 -0.75 -13.69
C SER A 100 -5.45 -0.76 -13.36
N LEU A 101 -5.06 -0.16 -12.24
CA LEU A 101 -3.67 -0.10 -11.78
C LEU A 101 -3.34 -1.18 -10.73
N TYR A 102 -4.25 -2.11 -10.49
CA TYR A 102 -4.07 -3.08 -9.41
C TYR A 102 -2.78 -3.92 -9.55
N ALA A 103 -2.56 -4.51 -10.73
CA ALA A 103 -1.41 -5.38 -10.95
C ALA A 103 -0.05 -4.66 -10.76
N PRO A 104 0.23 -3.50 -11.38
CA PRO A 104 1.47 -2.78 -11.14
C PRO A 104 1.60 -2.27 -9.70
N VAL A 105 0.50 -1.85 -9.07
CA VAL A 105 0.51 -1.40 -7.67
C VAL A 105 0.82 -2.54 -6.71
N THR A 106 0.33 -3.75 -6.96
CA THR A 106 0.66 -4.93 -6.13
C THR A 106 2.16 -5.22 -6.16
N ILE A 107 2.78 -5.23 -7.34
CA ILE A 107 4.23 -5.44 -7.46
C ILE A 107 5.01 -4.35 -6.71
N LEU A 108 4.63 -3.08 -6.93
CA LEU A 108 5.25 -1.95 -6.23
C LEU A 108 5.08 -2.05 -4.70
N ARG A 109 3.93 -2.52 -4.23
CA ARG A 109 3.67 -2.72 -2.80
C ARG A 109 4.65 -3.68 -2.17
N PHE A 110 4.86 -4.85 -2.76
CA PHE A 110 5.85 -5.81 -2.28
C PHE A 110 7.26 -5.22 -2.35
N LEU A 111 7.64 -4.59 -3.45
CA LEU A 111 8.93 -3.94 -3.61
C LEU A 111 9.19 -2.91 -2.50
N PHE A 112 8.20 -2.03 -2.21
CA PHE A 112 8.32 -1.02 -1.16
C PHE A 112 8.31 -1.59 0.26
N ILE A 113 7.73 -2.78 0.50
CA ILE A 113 7.86 -3.47 1.78
C ILE A 113 9.30 -3.94 1.98
N PHE A 114 9.91 -4.54 0.96
CA PHE A 114 11.31 -4.98 1.00
C PHE A 114 12.27 -3.79 1.17
N ILE A 115 12.11 -2.75 0.37
CA ILE A 115 12.93 -1.54 0.46
C ILE A 115 12.80 -0.91 1.85
N GLY A 116 11.58 -0.77 2.37
CA GLY A 116 11.31 -0.20 3.69
C GLY A 116 11.85 -1.07 4.83
N GLY A 117 11.83 -2.39 4.69
CA GLY A 117 12.34 -3.33 5.69
C GLY A 117 13.86 -3.44 5.74
N ILE A 118 14.55 -3.17 4.64
CA ILE A 118 16.02 -3.30 4.54
C ILE A 118 16.73 -1.95 4.65
N LEU A 119 16.26 -0.95 3.91
CA LEU A 119 16.90 0.37 3.78
C LEU A 119 16.20 1.46 4.60
N GLY A 120 15.08 1.14 5.25
CA GLY A 120 14.32 2.08 6.05
C GLY A 120 13.74 3.24 5.25
N LEU A 121 13.58 4.39 5.90
CA LEU A 121 13.02 5.60 5.28
C LEU A 121 13.87 6.14 4.13
N TYR A 122 15.19 6.01 4.22
CA TYR A 122 16.09 6.44 3.14
C TYR A 122 15.80 5.68 1.85
N GLY A 123 15.68 4.34 1.93
CA GLY A 123 15.32 3.50 0.80
C GLY A 123 13.95 3.83 0.24
N MET A 124 12.97 4.15 1.11
CA MET A 124 11.63 4.55 0.68
C MET A 124 11.64 5.84 -0.15
N VAL A 125 12.41 6.85 0.27
CA VAL A 125 12.54 8.12 -0.47
C VAL A 125 13.23 7.89 -1.81
N LEU A 126 14.33 7.13 -1.84
CA LEU A 126 15.02 6.78 -3.08
C LEU A 126 14.12 5.98 -4.04
N GLY A 127 13.44 4.95 -3.52
CA GLY A 127 12.52 4.14 -4.33
C GLY A 127 11.37 4.96 -4.91
N PHE A 128 10.83 5.89 -4.13
CA PHE A 128 9.80 6.80 -4.61
C PHE A 128 10.34 7.76 -5.68
N LEU A 129 11.53 8.30 -5.50
CA LEU A 129 12.18 9.19 -6.47
C LEU A 129 12.42 8.45 -7.80
N VAL A 130 12.95 7.23 -7.75
CA VAL A 130 13.16 6.39 -8.94
C VAL A 130 11.83 6.11 -9.64
N LEU A 131 10.77 5.82 -8.89
CA LEU A 131 9.43 5.60 -9.45
C LEU A 131 8.91 6.86 -10.16
N VAL A 132 9.04 8.03 -9.54
CA VAL A 132 8.61 9.30 -10.15
C VAL A 132 9.40 9.59 -11.43
N VAL A 133 10.72 9.42 -11.41
CA VAL A 133 11.57 9.60 -12.60
C VAL A 133 11.14 8.64 -13.71
N ASN A 134 10.89 7.39 -13.37
CA ASN A 134 10.42 6.39 -14.34
C ASN A 134 9.07 6.78 -14.95
N LEU A 135 8.11 7.21 -14.13
CA LEU A 135 6.80 7.68 -14.61
C LEU A 135 6.92 8.90 -15.53
N CYS A 136 7.83 9.84 -15.22
CA CYS A 136 8.08 11.00 -16.07
C CYS A 136 8.77 10.64 -17.39
N SER A 137 9.50 9.54 -17.44
CA SER A 137 10.17 9.06 -18.67
C SER A 137 9.26 8.29 -19.61
N LEU A 138 8.08 7.84 -19.13
CA LEU A 138 7.13 7.08 -19.95
C LEU A 138 6.43 8.00 -20.97
N HIS A 139 6.52 7.64 -22.23
CA HIS A 139 5.84 8.31 -23.34
C HIS A 139 4.82 7.36 -23.96
N THR A 140 3.60 7.82 -24.13
CA THR A 140 2.54 7.08 -24.81
C THR A 140 2.09 7.89 -26.02
N LEU A 141 2.20 7.32 -27.21
CA LEU A 141 1.82 7.98 -28.49
C LEU A 141 2.53 9.35 -28.69
N GLY A 142 3.81 9.46 -28.27
CA GLY A 142 4.58 10.69 -28.43
C GLY A 142 4.29 11.78 -27.38
N THR A 143 3.35 11.55 -26.46
CA THR A 143 3.08 12.44 -25.34
C THR A 143 3.60 11.86 -24.02
N PRO A 144 4.23 12.65 -23.13
CA PRO A 144 4.62 12.15 -21.81
C PRO A 144 3.38 11.83 -20.97
N LEU A 145 3.40 10.67 -20.30
CA LEU A 145 2.28 10.18 -19.50
C LEU A 145 1.90 11.17 -18.36
N THR A 146 2.88 11.91 -17.89
CA THR A 146 2.73 12.86 -16.78
C THR A 146 2.39 14.28 -17.24
N ALA A 147 2.13 14.51 -18.54
CA ALA A 147 1.66 15.81 -18.99
C ALA A 147 0.29 16.15 -18.35
N PRO A 148 0.05 17.39 -17.94
CA PRO A 148 0.85 18.62 -18.10
C PRO A 148 1.82 18.94 -16.95
N ILE A 149 2.02 18.02 -16.00
CA ILE A 149 2.88 18.25 -14.82
C ILE A 149 4.36 18.16 -15.20
N ALA A 150 4.71 17.17 -16.00
CA ALA A 150 6.06 17.05 -16.55
C ALA A 150 5.96 16.69 -18.06
N PRO A 151 6.36 17.58 -18.99
CA PRO A 151 6.94 18.91 -18.77
C PRO A 151 5.94 19.94 -18.21
N TRP A 152 6.43 20.89 -17.42
CA TRP A 152 5.60 21.91 -16.78
C TRP A 152 4.92 22.82 -17.81
N GLN A 153 3.60 22.70 -17.94
CA GLN A 153 2.78 23.49 -18.85
C GLN A 153 1.67 24.23 -18.08
N PRO A 154 1.93 25.46 -17.61
CA PRO A 154 1.02 26.18 -16.71
C PRO A 154 -0.35 26.50 -17.34
N ARG A 155 -0.42 26.60 -18.67
CA ARG A 155 -1.70 26.86 -19.37
C ARG A 155 -2.64 25.66 -19.31
N THR A 156 -2.11 24.45 -19.47
CA THR A 156 -2.89 23.20 -19.46
C THR A 156 -3.20 22.70 -18.04
N LEU A 157 -2.38 23.11 -17.06
CA LEU A 157 -2.64 22.82 -15.64
C LEU A 157 -3.91 23.49 -15.11
N ARG A 158 -4.29 24.65 -15.65
CA ARG A 158 -5.56 25.32 -15.29
C ARG A 158 -6.77 24.46 -15.66
N ASP A 159 -6.71 23.75 -16.77
CA ASP A 159 -7.80 22.89 -17.25
C ASP A 159 -7.95 21.59 -16.44
N LEU A 160 -6.88 21.19 -15.73
CA LEU A 160 -6.90 20.03 -14.84
C LEU A 160 -7.68 20.29 -13.54
N PHE A 161 -7.57 21.51 -13.00
CA PHE A 161 -8.20 21.89 -11.73
C PHE A 161 -9.48 22.72 -11.91
N TRP A 162 -9.56 23.47 -12.99
CA TRP A 162 -10.67 24.36 -13.28
C TRP A 162 -11.02 24.27 -14.75
N ARG A 163 -12.11 23.62 -15.05
CA ARG A 163 -12.59 23.50 -16.42
C ARG A 163 -12.98 24.90 -16.93
N SER A 164 -12.05 25.61 -17.58
CA SER A 164 -12.34 26.87 -18.22
C SER A 164 -13.24 26.60 -19.43
N GLY A 165 -14.36 27.33 -19.49
CA GLY A 165 -15.27 27.24 -20.62
C GLY A 165 -14.56 27.56 -21.94
N TRP A 166 -15.01 26.96 -22.99
CA TRP A 166 -14.55 27.17 -24.36
C TRP A 166 -14.57 28.68 -24.69
N GLN A 167 -13.42 29.29 -24.88
CA GLN A 167 -13.22 30.57 -25.57
C GLN A 167 -12.33 30.32 -26.77
#